data_379056b222ac1927aef2c9eb845a481f
#
_entry.id   379056b222ac1927aef2c9eb845a481f
#
_cell.length_a   1.000
_cell.length_b   1.000
_cell.length_c   1.000
_cell.angle_alpha   90.00
_cell.angle_beta   90.00
_cell.angle_gamma   90.00
#
_symmetry.space_group_name_H-M   'P 1'
#
loop_
_entity.id
_entity.type
_entity.pdbx_description
1 polymer ?
#
loop_
_entity_poly.entity_id
_entity_poly.type
_entity_poly.pdbx_seq_one_letter_code
_entity_poly.pdbx_strand_id
1 'polypeptide(L)'
;MDAGIISALMAGKDASHLVLEVDELHVPHVADNLNPQALVLLNLTRDQLDRVGEINKIERALRGAVEAHPDMLVIANCDDVLMTSVAYDAKNVIWVSAGAGWLGDSVTCPRTGGHVVRTEDDWYAVKPLADGREFRRPQPTWGVDKHGIITPTAKRPLNLALPGRANRGNAAQA
;
A
#
# COMPACT_ATOMS: atom_id res chain seq x y z
N MET A 1 -6.35 -17.68 -9.30
CA MET A 1 -6.84 -16.65 -8.33
C MET A 1 -8.36 -16.71 -8.15
N ASP A 2 -9.18 -16.60 -9.19
CA ASP A 2 -10.65 -16.52 -9.09
C ASP A 2 -11.27 -17.70 -8.34
N ALA A 3 -10.80 -18.93 -8.59
CA ALA A 3 -11.28 -20.12 -7.87
C ALA A 3 -11.03 -20.06 -6.34
N GLY A 4 -9.90 -19.49 -5.92
CA GLY A 4 -9.58 -19.29 -4.51
C GLY A 4 -10.50 -18.25 -3.86
N ILE A 5 -10.75 -17.13 -4.55
CA ILE A 5 -11.66 -16.07 -4.10
C ILE A 5 -13.07 -16.60 -4.00
N ILE A 6 -13.56 -17.30 -5.03
CA ILE A 6 -14.89 -17.94 -5.01
C ILE A 6 -15.01 -18.92 -3.83
N SER A 7 -13.99 -19.74 -3.60
CA SER A 7 -13.96 -20.68 -2.49
C SER A 7 -14.03 -19.98 -1.13
N ALA A 8 -13.29 -18.87 -0.96
CA ALA A 8 -13.31 -18.07 0.26
C ALA A 8 -14.69 -17.42 0.48
N LEU A 9 -15.28 -16.86 -0.58
CA LEU A 9 -16.64 -16.29 -0.53
C LEU A 9 -17.70 -17.34 -0.14
N MET A 10 -17.61 -18.54 -0.70
CA MET A 10 -18.52 -19.63 -0.36
C MET A 10 -18.35 -20.08 1.09
N ALA A 11 -17.12 -20.19 1.57
CA ALA A 11 -16.84 -20.56 2.96
C ALA A 11 -17.27 -19.46 3.95
N GLY A 12 -17.14 -18.20 3.56
CA GLY A 12 -17.46 -17.03 4.37
C GLY A 12 -18.89 -16.47 4.18
N LYS A 13 -19.81 -17.20 3.54
CA LYS A 13 -21.17 -16.71 3.19
C LYS A 13 -21.97 -16.12 4.37
N ASP A 14 -21.72 -16.60 5.58
CA ASP A 14 -22.40 -16.15 6.80
C ASP A 14 -21.52 -15.21 7.65
N ALA A 15 -20.33 -14.82 7.16
CA ALA A 15 -19.44 -13.91 7.85
C ALA A 15 -19.87 -12.45 7.68
N SER A 16 -19.77 -11.67 8.75
CA SER A 16 -20.05 -10.23 8.72
C SER A 16 -18.97 -9.44 7.99
N HIS A 17 -17.74 -9.96 7.93
CA HIS A 17 -16.60 -9.35 7.28
C HIS A 17 -15.79 -10.42 6.54
N LEU A 18 -15.23 -10.03 5.41
CA LEU A 18 -14.35 -10.87 4.61
C LEU A 18 -13.05 -10.12 4.36
N VAL A 19 -11.93 -10.78 4.62
CA VAL A 19 -10.59 -10.27 4.29
C VAL A 19 -9.96 -11.21 3.29
N LEU A 20 -9.58 -10.67 2.13
CA LEU A 20 -8.99 -11.43 1.03
C LEU A 20 -7.55 -10.97 0.81
N GLU A 21 -6.63 -11.91 0.70
CA GLU A 21 -5.32 -11.66 0.12
C GLU A 21 -5.44 -11.83 -1.40
N VAL A 22 -4.98 -10.82 -2.15
CA VAL A 22 -5.13 -10.74 -3.60
C VAL A 22 -3.81 -10.33 -4.24
N ASP A 23 -3.38 -11.11 -5.22
CA ASP A 23 -2.25 -10.79 -6.09
C ASP A 23 -2.48 -9.45 -6.82
N GLU A 24 -1.47 -8.62 -6.92
CA GLU A 24 -1.55 -7.22 -7.32
C GLU A 24 -2.25 -7.01 -8.67
N LEU A 25 -1.95 -7.85 -9.65
CA LEU A 25 -2.55 -7.74 -11.00
C LEU A 25 -4.00 -8.20 -11.06
N HIS A 26 -4.49 -8.92 -10.02
CA HIS A 26 -5.89 -9.33 -9.91
C HIS A 26 -6.75 -8.33 -9.13
N VAL A 27 -6.12 -7.40 -8.39
CA VAL A 27 -6.84 -6.39 -7.58
C VAL A 27 -7.87 -5.61 -8.40
N PRO A 28 -7.60 -5.09 -9.60
CA PRO A 28 -8.61 -4.37 -10.38
C PRO A 28 -9.85 -5.23 -10.65
N HIS A 29 -9.65 -6.46 -11.12
CA HIS A 29 -10.75 -7.39 -11.40
C HIS A 29 -11.57 -7.75 -10.16
N VAL A 30 -10.90 -7.97 -9.03
CA VAL A 30 -11.57 -8.29 -7.76
C VAL A 30 -12.35 -7.08 -7.23
N ALA A 31 -11.76 -5.88 -7.31
CA ALA A 31 -12.40 -4.64 -6.89
C ALA A 31 -13.68 -4.37 -7.71
N ASP A 32 -13.61 -4.51 -9.03
CA ASP A 32 -14.76 -4.31 -9.93
C ASP A 32 -15.92 -5.28 -9.63
N ASN A 33 -15.62 -6.51 -9.23
CA ASN A 33 -16.63 -7.52 -8.97
C ASN A 33 -17.18 -7.51 -7.54
N LEU A 34 -16.37 -7.15 -6.54
CA LEU A 34 -16.75 -7.24 -5.13
C LEU A 34 -17.04 -5.89 -4.50
N ASN A 35 -16.63 -4.78 -5.12
CA ASN A 35 -16.77 -3.42 -4.60
C ASN A 35 -16.35 -3.34 -3.11
N PRO A 36 -15.07 -3.60 -2.78
CA PRO A 36 -14.60 -3.72 -1.42
C PRO A 36 -14.75 -2.40 -0.65
N GLN A 37 -15.01 -2.49 0.64
CA GLN A 37 -15.05 -1.31 1.51
C GLN A 37 -13.67 -0.70 1.73
N ALA A 38 -12.63 -1.52 1.74
CA ALA A 38 -11.26 -1.07 1.95
C ALA A 38 -10.25 -1.88 1.12
N LEU A 39 -9.17 -1.22 0.73
CA LEU A 39 -7.98 -1.80 0.13
C LEU A 39 -6.77 -1.49 1.00
N VAL A 40 -6.03 -2.52 1.40
CA VAL A 40 -4.80 -2.39 2.18
C VAL A 40 -3.59 -2.57 1.27
N LEU A 41 -2.80 -1.52 1.12
CA LEU A 41 -1.60 -1.47 0.28
C LEU A 41 -0.35 -1.58 1.17
N LEU A 42 0.18 -2.78 1.28
CA LEU A 42 1.28 -3.09 2.19
C LEU A 42 2.62 -2.53 1.68
N ASN A 43 3.23 -3.23 0.74
CA ASN A 43 4.50 -2.89 0.11
C ASN A 43 4.51 -3.44 -1.31
N LEU A 44 5.19 -2.77 -2.21
CA LEU A 44 5.47 -3.32 -3.53
C LEU A 44 6.98 -3.43 -3.70
N THR A 45 7.47 -4.66 -3.64
CA THR A 45 8.89 -4.98 -3.84
C THR A 45 9.05 -5.87 -5.06
N ARG A 46 10.24 -5.85 -5.66
CA ARG A 46 10.55 -6.82 -6.71
C ARG A 46 10.61 -8.21 -6.10
N ASP A 47 9.60 -8.99 -6.39
CA ASP A 47 9.69 -10.42 -6.22
C ASP A 47 10.28 -10.99 -7.50
N GLN A 48 11.47 -11.60 -7.40
CA GLN A 48 12.18 -12.24 -8.53
C GLN A 48 12.60 -11.33 -9.72
N LEU A 49 13.55 -10.44 -9.43
CA LEU A 49 14.74 -10.09 -10.23
C LEU A 49 14.65 -9.42 -11.62
N ASP A 50 13.63 -9.42 -12.41
CA ASP A 50 13.91 -9.12 -13.82
C ASP A 50 13.20 -7.96 -14.53
N ARG A 51 12.27 -7.22 -13.92
CA ARG A 51 11.46 -6.29 -14.73
C ARG A 51 11.08 -4.98 -14.04
N VAL A 52 11.92 -3.97 -14.14
CA VAL A 52 11.55 -2.56 -13.82
C VAL A 52 10.24 -2.13 -14.50
N GLY A 53 9.96 -2.65 -15.71
CA GLY A 53 8.71 -2.42 -16.42
C GLY A 53 7.49 -3.06 -15.78
N GLU A 54 7.65 -4.15 -15.06
CA GLU A 54 6.57 -4.88 -14.41
C GLU A 54 6.05 -4.17 -13.15
N ILE A 55 6.95 -3.67 -12.32
CA ILE A 55 6.61 -2.86 -11.13
C ILE A 55 5.78 -1.62 -11.50
N ASN A 56 6.17 -0.91 -12.56
CA ASN A 56 5.42 0.24 -13.04
C ASN A 56 4.06 -0.15 -13.65
N LYS A 57 3.94 -1.35 -14.20
CA LYS A 57 2.66 -1.88 -14.69
C LYS A 57 1.73 -2.21 -13.53
N ILE A 58 2.25 -2.83 -12.49
CA ILE A 58 1.52 -3.15 -11.26
C ILE A 58 1.06 -1.86 -10.58
N GLU A 59 1.96 -0.89 -10.38
CA GLU A 59 1.60 0.42 -9.81
C GLU A 59 0.44 1.06 -10.57
N ARG A 60 0.51 1.12 -11.91
CA ARG A 60 -0.56 1.70 -12.74
C ARG A 60 -1.87 0.92 -12.64
N ALA A 61 -1.82 -0.40 -12.57
CA ALA A 61 -3.02 -1.23 -12.43
C ALA A 61 -3.72 -0.99 -11.08
N LEU A 62 -2.95 -0.98 -9.99
CA LEU A 62 -3.46 -0.69 -8.66
C LEU A 62 -4.02 0.73 -8.55
N ARG A 63 -3.30 1.72 -9.11
CA ARG A 63 -3.76 3.11 -9.13
C ARG A 63 -5.07 3.25 -9.92
N GLY A 64 -5.19 2.61 -11.07
CA GLY A 64 -6.43 2.57 -11.82
C GLY A 64 -7.60 1.97 -11.04
N ALA A 65 -7.36 0.91 -10.24
CA ALA A 65 -8.38 0.34 -9.37
C ALA A 65 -8.82 1.33 -8.27
N VAL A 66 -7.88 2.06 -7.65
CA VAL A 66 -8.21 3.09 -6.65
C VAL A 66 -9.01 4.24 -7.29
N GLU A 67 -8.63 4.70 -8.47
CA GLU A 67 -9.34 5.76 -9.21
C GLU A 67 -10.76 5.33 -9.62
N ALA A 68 -10.95 4.07 -9.97
CA ALA A 68 -12.26 3.52 -10.36
C ALA A 68 -13.22 3.36 -9.16
N HIS A 69 -12.70 3.25 -7.95
CA HIS A 69 -13.47 3.05 -6.71
C HIS A 69 -13.27 4.20 -5.71
N PRO A 70 -13.73 5.42 -6.00
CA PRO A 70 -13.40 6.63 -5.22
C PRO A 70 -13.95 6.67 -3.80
N ASP A 71 -14.92 5.84 -3.48
CA ASP A 71 -15.51 5.76 -2.14
C ASP A 71 -14.84 4.69 -1.26
N MET A 72 -14.00 3.85 -1.85
CA MET A 72 -13.22 2.83 -1.14
C MET A 72 -12.20 3.48 -0.20
N LEU A 73 -12.11 2.98 1.03
CA LEU A 73 -11.03 3.36 1.95
C LEU A 73 -9.72 2.73 1.50
N VAL A 74 -8.68 3.53 1.36
CA VAL A 74 -7.32 3.04 1.06
C VAL A 74 -6.47 3.17 2.31
N ILE A 75 -5.90 2.07 2.79
CA ILE A 75 -4.91 2.05 3.87
C ILE A 75 -3.56 1.82 3.22
N ALA A 76 -2.67 2.81 3.24
CA ALA A 76 -1.45 2.78 2.45
C ALA A 76 -0.19 3.07 3.26
N ASN A 77 0.86 2.31 2.96
CA ASN A 77 2.19 2.53 3.52
C ASN A 77 2.82 3.80 2.91
N CYS A 78 2.94 4.86 3.73
CA CYS A 78 3.56 6.11 3.29
C CYS A 78 5.09 6.05 3.15
N ASP A 79 5.74 5.01 3.67
CA ASP A 79 7.19 4.83 3.55
C ASP A 79 7.57 4.17 2.21
N ASP A 80 6.61 3.54 1.54
CA ASP A 80 6.75 2.96 0.21
C ASP A 80 6.31 3.96 -0.87
N VAL A 81 7.23 4.36 -1.75
CA VAL A 81 6.99 5.33 -2.83
C VAL A 81 5.95 4.84 -3.83
N LEU A 82 5.92 3.53 -4.11
CA LEU A 82 5.01 2.93 -5.07
C LEU A 82 3.60 2.87 -4.49
N MET A 83 3.46 2.43 -3.23
CA MET A 83 2.17 2.42 -2.55
C MET A 83 1.63 3.83 -2.33
N THR A 84 2.51 4.78 -2.00
CA THR A 84 2.14 6.20 -1.98
C THR A 84 1.65 6.68 -3.34
N SER A 85 2.32 6.29 -4.43
CA SER A 85 1.88 6.66 -5.78
C SER A 85 0.49 6.11 -6.11
N VAL A 86 0.21 4.87 -5.74
CA VAL A 86 -1.11 4.24 -5.94
C VAL A 86 -2.21 5.02 -5.21
N ALA A 87 -1.98 5.40 -3.96
CA ALA A 87 -3.00 6.01 -3.09
C ALA A 87 -3.05 7.55 -3.13
N TYR A 88 -2.13 8.20 -3.86
CA TYR A 88 -1.88 9.65 -3.74
C TYR A 88 -3.10 10.53 -4.01
N ASP A 89 -3.95 10.15 -4.97
CA ASP A 89 -5.15 10.89 -5.36
C ASP A 89 -6.44 10.25 -4.78
N ALA A 90 -6.32 9.25 -3.89
CA ALA A 90 -7.49 8.65 -3.24
C ALA A 90 -8.20 9.67 -2.35
N LYS A 91 -9.55 9.70 -2.42
CA LYS A 91 -10.36 10.60 -1.59
C LYS A 91 -10.33 10.21 -0.10
N ASN A 92 -10.34 8.90 0.16
CA ASN A 92 -10.40 8.33 1.50
C ASN A 92 -9.12 7.52 1.73
N VAL A 93 -8.11 8.11 2.37
CA VAL A 93 -6.83 7.42 2.62
C VAL A 93 -6.41 7.55 4.07
N ILE A 94 -5.90 6.43 4.61
CA ILE A 94 -5.20 6.38 5.90
C ILE A 94 -3.73 6.07 5.60
N TRP A 95 -2.86 7.01 5.95
CA TRP A 95 -1.42 6.86 5.81
C TRP A 95 -0.81 6.19 7.03
N VAL A 96 -0.09 5.10 6.80
CA VAL A 96 0.58 4.32 7.84
C VAL A 96 2.09 4.35 7.63
N SER A 97 2.84 4.72 8.66
CA SER A 97 4.30 4.53 8.68
C SER A 97 4.61 3.09 9.08
N ALA A 98 4.77 2.22 8.10
CA ALA A 98 4.99 0.78 8.28
C ALA A 98 6.44 0.34 7.98
N GLY A 99 7.28 1.29 7.56
CA GLY A 99 8.63 1.07 7.08
C GLY A 99 8.66 0.71 5.61
N ALA A 100 9.71 1.13 4.91
CA ALA A 100 9.98 0.70 3.55
C ALA A 100 10.61 -0.69 3.55
N GLY A 101 10.17 -1.55 2.64
CA GLY A 101 10.75 -2.88 2.46
C GLY A 101 12.13 -2.79 1.82
N TRP A 102 12.17 -2.72 0.50
CA TRP A 102 13.41 -2.63 -0.28
C TRP A 102 13.60 -1.23 -0.87
N LEU A 103 14.56 -0.47 -0.36
CA LEU A 103 14.79 0.93 -0.79
C LEU A 103 15.26 1.04 -2.24
N GLY A 104 15.89 0.02 -2.78
CA GLY A 104 16.39 -0.02 -4.16
C GLY A 104 15.31 -0.10 -5.24
N ASP A 105 14.08 -0.48 -4.90
CA ASP A 105 13.01 -0.68 -5.88
C ASP A 105 12.31 0.61 -6.32
N SER A 106 12.50 1.69 -5.59
CA SER A 106 11.85 2.98 -5.86
C SER A 106 12.84 4.14 -5.88
N VAL A 107 13.92 4.00 -6.64
CA VAL A 107 14.89 5.09 -6.89
C VAL A 107 14.35 6.13 -7.89
N THR A 108 13.33 5.75 -8.66
CA THR A 108 12.67 6.64 -9.62
C THR A 108 11.19 6.74 -9.28
N CYS A 109 10.69 7.95 -9.21
CA CYS A 109 9.27 8.20 -8.95
C CYS A 109 8.41 7.74 -10.14
N PRO A 110 7.40 6.88 -9.94
CA PRO A 110 6.57 6.37 -11.02
C PRO A 110 5.69 7.46 -11.67
N ARG A 111 5.39 8.53 -10.95
CA ARG A 111 4.56 9.64 -11.43
C ARG A 111 5.32 10.71 -12.18
N THR A 112 6.54 11.01 -11.74
CA THR A 112 7.29 12.17 -12.27
C THR A 112 8.48 11.76 -13.12
N GLY A 113 8.93 10.51 -13.02
CA GLY A 113 10.18 10.03 -13.61
C GLY A 113 11.44 10.64 -12.97
N GLY A 114 11.27 11.43 -11.89
CA GLY A 114 12.37 12.03 -11.16
C GLY A 114 13.03 11.06 -10.18
N HIS A 115 14.27 11.34 -9.82
CA HIS A 115 14.96 10.60 -8.77
C HIS A 115 14.24 10.78 -7.42
N VAL A 116 14.23 9.73 -6.60
CA VAL A 116 13.71 9.77 -5.23
C VAL A 116 14.88 9.94 -4.26
N VAL A 117 14.88 11.04 -3.53
CA VAL A 117 15.79 11.29 -2.42
C VAL A 117 15.18 10.77 -1.14
N ARG A 118 15.97 10.07 -0.34
CA ARG A 118 15.56 9.53 0.96
C ARG A 118 16.44 10.08 2.06
N THR A 119 15.82 10.42 3.16
CA THR A 119 16.46 10.69 4.44
C THR A 119 16.10 9.60 5.43
N GLU A 120 16.46 9.74 6.72
CA GLU A 120 16.15 8.74 7.74
C GLU A 120 14.64 8.50 7.89
N ASP A 121 13.85 9.57 7.90
CA ASP A 121 12.40 9.52 8.18
C ASP A 121 11.52 10.10 7.07
N ASP A 122 12.09 10.49 5.93
CA ASP A 122 11.35 11.14 4.84
C ASP A 122 11.86 10.70 3.47
N TRP A 123 11.06 10.96 2.43
CA TRP A 123 11.47 10.85 1.04
C TRP A 123 10.70 11.86 0.18
N TYR A 124 11.30 12.27 -0.95
CA TYR A 124 10.66 13.11 -1.95
C TYR A 124 11.24 12.86 -3.35
N ALA A 125 10.45 13.15 -4.38
CA ALA A 125 10.91 13.15 -5.76
C ALA A 125 11.49 14.53 -6.11
N VAL A 126 12.67 14.56 -6.71
CA VAL A 126 13.32 15.83 -7.11
C VAL A 126 12.56 16.56 -8.21
N LYS A 127 11.74 15.85 -8.99
CA LYS A 127 10.93 16.43 -10.04
C LYS A 127 9.49 16.55 -9.56
N PRO A 128 8.84 17.71 -9.65
CA PRO A 128 7.47 17.91 -9.23
C PRO A 128 6.47 17.17 -10.16
N LEU A 129 5.25 17.02 -9.70
CA LEU A 129 4.11 16.58 -10.48
C LEU A 129 3.80 17.59 -11.61
N ALA A 130 2.97 17.18 -12.57
CA ALA A 130 2.58 18.02 -13.72
C ALA A 130 1.85 19.32 -13.31
N ASP A 131 1.20 19.33 -12.16
CA ASP A 131 0.52 20.49 -11.57
C ASP A 131 1.43 21.36 -10.67
N GLY A 132 2.71 21.05 -10.59
CA GLY A 132 3.73 21.76 -9.80
C GLY A 132 3.79 21.34 -8.32
N ARG A 133 2.93 20.47 -7.83
CA ARG A 133 3.01 19.95 -6.46
C ARG A 133 4.23 19.04 -6.29
N GLU A 134 4.83 19.08 -5.11
CA GLU A 134 5.87 18.11 -4.73
C GLU A 134 5.24 16.73 -4.53
N PHE A 135 5.89 15.70 -5.07
CA PHE A 135 5.56 14.32 -4.74
C PHE A 135 6.51 13.84 -3.65
N ARG A 136 5.99 13.72 -2.45
CA ARG A 136 6.77 13.37 -1.26
C ARG A 136 5.98 12.48 -0.31
N ARG A 137 6.67 11.96 0.70
CA ARG A 137 6.11 11.16 1.76
C ARG A 137 4.96 11.90 2.46
N PRO A 138 3.75 11.32 2.46
CA PRO A 138 2.63 11.86 3.24
C PRO A 138 2.89 11.77 4.73
N GLN A 139 2.25 12.65 5.49
CA GLN A 139 2.28 12.59 6.95
C GLN A 139 1.44 11.41 7.44
N PRO A 140 2.02 10.43 8.15
CA PRO A 140 1.27 9.30 8.65
C PRO A 140 0.40 9.70 9.84
N THR A 141 -0.79 9.13 9.91
CA THR A 141 -1.66 9.18 11.10
C THR A 141 -1.53 7.94 11.96
N TRP A 142 -1.01 6.86 11.38
CA TRP A 142 -0.73 5.59 12.03
C TRP A 142 0.70 5.14 11.77
N GLY A 143 1.22 4.27 12.62
CA GLY A 143 2.57 3.75 12.42
C GLY A 143 2.89 2.58 13.33
N VAL A 144 4.12 2.07 13.19
CA VAL A 144 4.64 1.00 14.04
C VAL A 144 6.10 1.27 14.40
N ASP A 145 6.44 1.01 15.65
CA ASP A 145 7.82 0.98 16.10
C ASP A 145 8.16 -0.34 16.83
N LYS A 146 9.32 -0.39 17.47
CA LYS A 146 9.75 -1.58 18.23
C LYS A 146 8.84 -1.92 19.42
N HIS A 147 8.02 -0.99 19.88
CA HIS A 147 7.18 -1.14 21.06
C HIS A 147 5.70 -1.43 20.74
N GLY A 148 5.25 -1.15 19.52
CA GLY A 148 3.84 -1.41 19.17
C GLY A 148 3.33 -0.56 18.03
N ILE A 149 2.01 -0.57 17.88
CA ILE A 149 1.29 0.25 16.91
C ILE A 149 1.07 1.64 17.50
N ILE A 150 1.35 2.67 16.72
CA ILE A 150 1.08 4.07 17.02
C ILE A 150 -0.23 4.42 16.33
N THR A 151 -1.22 4.85 17.10
CA THR A 151 -2.52 5.32 16.62
C THR A 151 -2.62 6.83 16.81
N PRO A 152 -3.60 7.52 16.23
CA PRO A 152 -3.81 8.95 16.46
C PRO A 152 -3.98 9.36 17.92
N THR A 153 -4.44 8.44 18.77
CA THR A 153 -4.80 8.76 20.16
C THR A 153 -3.99 7.99 21.20
N ALA A 154 -3.29 6.92 20.82
CA ALA A 154 -2.62 6.04 21.77
C ALA A 154 -1.52 5.20 21.13
N LYS A 155 -0.70 4.59 21.95
CA LYS A 155 0.21 3.52 21.56
C LYS A 155 -0.29 2.19 22.09
N ARG A 156 -0.32 1.16 21.27
CA ARG A 156 -0.82 -0.17 21.59
C ARG A 156 0.29 -1.21 21.44
N PRO A 157 0.47 -2.12 22.38
CA PRO A 157 1.46 -3.19 22.24
C PRO A 157 1.08 -4.09 21.04
N LEU A 158 2.09 -4.56 20.33
CA LEU A 158 1.96 -5.48 19.21
C LEU A 158 2.75 -6.76 19.51
N ASN A 159 2.04 -7.84 19.73
CA ASN A 159 2.61 -9.17 19.96
C ASN A 159 2.33 -10.03 18.73
N LEU A 160 3.36 -10.32 17.95
CA LEU A 160 3.26 -11.18 16.76
C LEU A 160 3.96 -12.51 17.02
N ALA A 161 3.34 -13.58 16.54
CA ALA A 161 3.98 -14.91 16.52
C ALA A 161 5.12 -14.96 15.48
N LEU A 162 5.00 -14.21 14.39
CA LEU A 162 6.04 -14.11 13.36
C LEU A 162 6.92 -12.88 13.63
N PRO A 163 8.23 -13.09 13.86
CA PRO A 163 9.16 -11.99 14.06
C PRO A 163 9.43 -11.26 12.73
N GLY A 164 10.00 -10.07 12.84
CA GLY A 164 10.48 -9.31 11.69
C GLY A 164 9.81 -7.95 11.53
N ARG A 165 10.57 -7.02 10.95
CA ARG A 165 10.13 -5.63 10.73
C ARG A 165 8.97 -5.55 9.73
N ALA A 166 9.05 -6.33 8.64
CA ALA A 166 8.00 -6.38 7.63
C ALA A 166 6.67 -6.86 8.21
N ASN A 167 6.67 -7.96 9.00
CA ASN A 167 5.46 -8.47 9.64
C ASN A 167 4.82 -7.45 10.59
N ARG A 168 5.64 -6.67 11.31
CA ARG A 168 5.14 -5.58 12.17
C ARG A 168 4.50 -4.47 11.35
N GLY A 169 5.11 -4.08 10.23
CA GLY A 169 4.56 -3.12 9.28
C GLY A 169 3.22 -3.58 8.71
N ASN A 170 3.15 -4.81 8.25
CA ASN A 170 1.92 -5.40 7.71
C ASN A 170 0.80 -5.44 8.76
N ALA A 171 1.13 -5.86 10.00
CA ALA A 171 0.16 -5.88 11.10
C ALA A 171 -0.31 -4.49 11.56
N ALA A 172 0.45 -3.44 11.31
CA ALA A 172 0.03 -2.07 11.61
C ALA A 172 -0.94 -1.49 10.57
N GLN A 173 -1.00 -2.10 9.38
CA GLN A 173 -1.88 -1.69 8.29
C GLN A 173 -3.18 -2.52 8.26
N ALA A 174 -3.14 -3.74 8.81
CA ALA A 174 -4.31 -4.59 8.97
C ALA A 174 -5.16 -4.19 10.18
#